data_cebd0a0ab2592f0bc20f89d544d4301d
#
_entry.id   cebd0a0ab2592f0bc20f89d544d4301d
#
_cell.length_a   1.000
_cell.length_b   1.000
_cell.length_c   1.000
_cell.angle_alpha   90.00
_cell.angle_beta   90.00
_cell.angle_gamma   90.00
#
_symmetry.space_group_name_H-M   'P 1'
#
loop_
_entity.id
_entity.type
_entity.pdbx_description
1 polymer ?
#
loop_
_entity_poly.entity_id
_entity_poly.type
_entity_poly.pdbx_seq_one_letter_code
_entity_poly.pdbx_strand_id
1 'polypeptide(L)'
;MKCPYCGYKESKVIDSRPAEEGSSIRRRRECLSCEKRFTTYETVESLPMVVIKKDGSRQSFDKRKVLNGMIRACEKRPVPFEVLEQKADEIEQTLQNSLEREISTEYIGELVMDKLRAVDEVAYVRFASVYRQFKDIDTFMKELNKLLESK
;
A
#
# COMPACT_ATOMS: atom_id res chain seq x y z
N MET A 1 31.30 -3.70 -3.16
CA MET A 1 30.45 -4.17 -4.29
C MET A 1 31.35 -4.60 -5.43
N LYS A 2 31.08 -5.75 -6.02
CA LYS A 2 31.88 -6.36 -7.08
C LYS A 2 31.82 -5.54 -8.37
N CYS A 3 33.00 -5.30 -8.99
CA CYS A 3 33.07 -4.56 -10.24
C CYS A 3 32.41 -5.33 -11.40
N PRO A 4 31.48 -4.71 -12.16
CA PRO A 4 30.82 -5.39 -13.29
C PRO A 4 31.75 -5.63 -14.49
N TYR A 5 32.91 -4.97 -14.55
CA TYR A 5 33.85 -5.07 -15.68
C TYR A 5 34.97 -6.11 -15.48
N CYS A 6 35.55 -6.18 -14.28
CA CYS A 6 36.69 -7.09 -14.01
C CYS A 6 36.43 -8.08 -12.87
N GLY A 7 35.29 -8.02 -12.21
CA GLY A 7 34.93 -8.91 -11.11
C GLY A 7 35.65 -8.65 -9.78
N TYR A 8 36.51 -7.62 -9.68
CA TYR A 8 37.22 -7.30 -8.44
C TYR A 8 36.25 -6.96 -7.32
N LYS A 9 36.52 -7.39 -6.08
CA LYS A 9 35.53 -7.35 -4.97
C LYS A 9 35.36 -5.98 -4.35
N GLU A 10 36.32 -5.06 -4.51
CA GLU A 10 36.37 -3.78 -3.83
C GLU A 10 36.19 -2.60 -4.80
N SER A 11 35.47 -1.61 -4.37
CA SER A 11 35.26 -0.34 -5.06
C SER A 11 35.12 0.79 -4.05
N LYS A 12 35.57 1.99 -4.40
CA LYS A 12 35.32 3.20 -3.61
C LYS A 12 34.14 3.97 -4.16
N VAL A 13 33.40 4.66 -3.29
CA VAL A 13 32.34 5.60 -3.68
C VAL A 13 32.98 6.96 -3.96
N ILE A 14 32.73 7.49 -5.16
CA ILE A 14 33.26 8.80 -5.58
C ILE A 14 32.22 9.90 -5.32
N ASP A 15 30.93 9.61 -5.54
CA ASP A 15 29.83 10.55 -5.43
C ASP A 15 28.57 9.83 -4.96
N SER A 16 27.77 10.53 -4.14
CA SER A 16 26.48 10.03 -3.64
C SER A 16 25.46 11.17 -3.74
N ARG A 17 24.31 10.91 -4.37
CA ARG A 17 23.23 11.87 -4.50
C ARG A 17 21.88 11.19 -4.26
N PRO A 18 20.92 11.88 -3.62
CA PRO A 18 19.56 11.40 -3.57
C PRO A 18 18.99 11.29 -4.99
N ALA A 19 18.19 10.27 -5.22
CA ALA A 19 17.46 10.03 -6.46
C ALA A 19 16.00 9.68 -6.11
N GLU A 20 15.11 9.80 -7.09
CA GLU A 20 13.69 9.47 -6.94
C GLU A 20 13.07 10.16 -5.71
N GLU A 21 13.20 11.48 -5.63
CA GLU A 21 12.66 12.31 -4.54
C GLU A 21 13.12 11.89 -3.12
N GLY A 22 14.29 11.24 -3.05
CA GLY A 22 14.87 10.81 -1.77
C GLY A 22 14.58 9.35 -1.39
N SER A 23 13.79 8.62 -2.20
CA SER A 23 13.51 7.20 -1.95
C SER A 23 14.67 6.26 -2.27
N SER A 24 15.66 6.74 -3.04
CA SER A 24 16.88 6.00 -3.36
C SER A 24 18.12 6.88 -3.31
N ILE A 25 19.29 6.25 -3.19
CA ILE A 25 20.58 6.92 -3.24
C ILE A 25 21.35 6.39 -4.46
N ARG A 26 21.63 7.31 -5.39
CA ARG A 26 22.50 7.03 -6.52
C ARG A 26 23.96 7.20 -6.09
N ARG A 27 24.76 6.12 -6.22
CA ARG A 27 26.20 6.14 -5.90
C ARG A 27 27.04 5.90 -7.14
N ARG A 28 27.98 6.79 -7.41
CA ARG A 28 29.00 6.60 -8.42
C ARG A 28 30.21 5.95 -7.77
N ARG A 29 30.60 4.79 -8.28
CA ARG A 29 31.71 3.97 -7.75
C ARG A 29 32.83 3.87 -8.75
N GLU A 30 34.04 3.66 -8.24
CA GLU A 30 35.25 3.38 -9.03
C GLU A 30 35.90 2.09 -8.51
N CYS A 31 36.20 1.19 -9.43
CA CYS A 31 36.86 -0.06 -9.10
C CYS A 31 38.31 0.21 -8.67
N LEU A 32 38.77 -0.43 -7.60
CA LEU A 32 40.17 -0.26 -7.12
C LEU A 32 41.21 -1.01 -7.98
N SER A 33 40.75 -1.92 -8.86
CA SER A 33 41.67 -2.71 -9.72
C SER A 33 41.74 -2.15 -11.15
N CYS A 34 40.59 -1.99 -11.83
CA CYS A 34 40.56 -1.57 -13.24
C CYS A 34 40.19 -0.10 -13.42
N GLU A 35 39.98 0.66 -12.35
CA GLU A 35 39.67 2.09 -12.31
C GLU A 35 38.41 2.51 -13.10
N LYS A 36 37.69 1.54 -13.67
CA LYS A 36 36.41 1.82 -14.36
C LYS A 36 35.32 2.25 -13.37
N ARG A 37 34.52 3.18 -13.83
CA ARG A 37 33.43 3.75 -13.04
C ARG A 37 32.12 3.09 -13.40
N PHE A 38 31.29 2.85 -12.38
CA PHE A 38 29.94 2.32 -12.53
C PHE A 38 29.00 2.98 -11.51
N THR A 39 27.72 2.94 -11.79
CA THR A 39 26.70 3.52 -10.95
C THR A 39 25.88 2.42 -10.28
N THR A 40 25.56 2.61 -9.01
CA THR A 40 24.66 1.74 -8.25
C THR A 40 23.57 2.56 -7.60
N TYR A 41 22.43 1.93 -7.37
CA TYR A 41 21.33 2.52 -6.62
C TYR A 41 21.14 1.72 -5.34
N GLU A 42 21.04 2.43 -4.23
CA GLU A 42 20.70 1.88 -2.92
C GLU A 42 19.27 2.25 -2.64
N THR A 43 18.43 1.26 -2.48
CA THR A 43 17.00 1.41 -2.18
C THR A 43 16.70 0.67 -0.88
N VAL A 44 15.70 1.15 -0.15
CA VAL A 44 15.21 0.42 1.03
C VAL A 44 14.54 -0.85 0.53
N GLU A 45 14.95 -1.98 1.06
CA GLU A 45 14.29 -3.25 0.76
C GLU A 45 12.88 -3.26 1.35
N SER A 46 11.88 -3.27 0.48
CA SER A 46 10.49 -3.46 0.87
C SER A 46 10.16 -4.95 0.81
N LEU A 47 9.92 -5.55 1.96
CA LEU A 47 9.44 -6.93 2.01
C LEU A 47 8.00 -6.96 1.48
N PRO A 48 7.68 -7.89 0.55
CA PRO A 48 6.32 -7.99 0.03
C PRO A 48 5.37 -8.40 1.16
N MET A 49 4.29 -7.63 1.32
CA MET A 49 3.19 -7.99 2.21
C MET A 49 2.32 -9.06 1.54
N VAL A 50 1.97 -10.08 2.30
CA VAL A 50 1.12 -11.19 1.86
C VAL A 50 -0.28 -11.00 2.44
N VAL A 51 -1.29 -11.08 1.59
CA VAL A 51 -2.70 -11.03 1.98
C VAL A 51 -3.25 -12.44 2.03
N ILE A 52 -3.82 -12.80 3.19
CA ILE A 52 -4.53 -14.07 3.40
C ILE A 52 -6.01 -13.84 3.11
N LYS A 53 -6.55 -14.57 2.14
CA LYS A 53 -7.97 -14.53 1.80
C LYS A 53 -8.80 -15.42 2.72
N LYS A 54 -10.13 -15.25 2.69
CA LYS A 54 -11.10 -16.06 3.45
C LYS A 54 -11.00 -17.57 3.17
N ASP A 55 -10.59 -17.94 1.95
CA ASP A 55 -10.35 -19.34 1.55
C ASP A 55 -8.97 -19.89 1.95
N GLY A 56 -8.17 -19.08 2.67
CA GLY A 56 -6.81 -19.42 3.10
C GLY A 56 -5.74 -19.21 2.02
N SER A 57 -6.11 -18.83 0.80
CA SER A 57 -5.13 -18.55 -0.26
C SER A 57 -4.34 -17.27 0.03
N ARG A 58 -3.09 -17.25 -0.45
CA ARG A 58 -2.16 -16.14 -0.24
C ARG A 58 -1.89 -15.42 -1.55
N GLN A 59 -1.86 -14.09 -1.51
CA GLN A 59 -1.46 -13.25 -2.64
C GLN A 59 -0.69 -12.03 -2.15
N SER A 60 0.13 -11.44 -3.00
CA SER A 60 0.77 -10.15 -2.69
C SER A 60 -0.27 -9.06 -2.53
N PHE A 61 -0.04 -8.14 -1.59
CA PHE A 61 -0.85 -6.93 -1.47
C PHE A 61 -0.75 -6.10 -2.75
N ASP A 62 -1.87 -5.58 -3.20
CA ASP A 62 -1.96 -4.70 -4.37
C ASP A 62 -2.86 -3.50 -4.04
N LYS A 63 -2.24 -2.33 -3.83
CA LYS A 63 -2.92 -1.06 -3.54
C LYS A 63 -4.00 -0.74 -4.57
N ARG A 64 -3.79 -1.09 -5.85
CA ARG A 64 -4.76 -0.82 -6.92
C ARG A 64 -6.09 -1.55 -6.69
N LYS A 65 -6.07 -2.73 -6.06
CA LYS A 65 -7.31 -3.44 -5.70
C LYS A 65 -8.09 -2.70 -4.63
N VAL A 66 -7.40 -2.16 -3.63
CA VAL A 66 -8.00 -1.32 -2.58
C VAL A 66 -8.62 -0.06 -3.20
N LEU A 67 -7.83 0.68 -3.97
CA LEU A 67 -8.27 1.91 -4.65
C LEU A 67 -9.49 1.64 -5.56
N ASN A 68 -9.47 0.59 -6.38
CA ASN A 68 -10.59 0.22 -7.23
C ASN A 68 -11.87 -0.10 -6.43
N GLY A 69 -11.73 -0.75 -5.28
CA GLY A 69 -12.85 -1.00 -4.36
C GLY A 69 -13.46 0.31 -3.84
N MET A 70 -12.61 1.25 -3.45
CA MET A 70 -13.04 2.58 -2.98
C MET A 70 -13.70 3.40 -4.09
N ILE A 71 -13.15 3.40 -5.32
CA ILE A 71 -13.72 4.07 -6.49
C ILE A 71 -15.13 3.54 -6.78
N ARG A 72 -15.33 2.22 -6.79
CA ARG A 72 -16.65 1.62 -7.02
C ARG A 72 -17.66 2.03 -5.94
N ALA A 73 -17.24 2.08 -4.69
CA ALA A 73 -18.11 2.54 -3.60
C ALA A 73 -18.50 4.01 -3.74
N CYS A 74 -17.59 4.84 -4.23
CA CYS A 74 -17.78 6.28 -4.45
C CYS A 74 -18.40 6.64 -5.81
N GLU A 75 -18.80 5.65 -6.63
CA GLU A 75 -19.38 5.92 -7.95
C GLU A 75 -20.61 6.84 -7.84
N LYS A 76 -20.62 7.91 -8.65
CA LYS A 76 -21.63 8.99 -8.63
C LYS A 76 -21.72 9.76 -7.30
N ARG A 77 -20.67 9.73 -6.48
CA ARG A 77 -20.53 10.58 -5.30
C ARG A 77 -19.54 11.72 -5.58
N PRO A 78 -19.71 12.89 -4.94
CA PRO A 78 -18.83 14.05 -5.15
C PRO A 78 -17.50 13.89 -4.37
N VAL A 79 -16.80 12.79 -4.58
CA VAL A 79 -15.52 12.49 -3.95
C VAL A 79 -14.44 12.55 -5.02
N PRO A 80 -13.46 13.47 -4.91
CA PRO A 80 -12.33 13.57 -5.85
C PRO A 80 -11.47 12.31 -5.84
N PHE A 81 -10.93 11.95 -7.01
CA PHE A 81 -10.05 10.78 -7.16
C PHE A 81 -8.81 10.88 -6.27
N GLU A 82 -8.23 12.07 -6.19
CA GLU A 82 -7.03 12.36 -5.39
C GLU A 82 -7.23 12.04 -3.90
N VAL A 83 -8.44 12.27 -3.40
CA VAL A 83 -8.79 11.93 -2.00
C VAL A 83 -8.78 10.42 -1.81
N LEU A 84 -9.33 9.66 -2.76
CA LEU A 84 -9.35 8.19 -2.69
C LEU A 84 -7.94 7.61 -2.82
N GLU A 85 -7.11 8.18 -3.70
CA GLU A 85 -5.72 7.78 -3.86
C GLU A 85 -4.93 8.02 -2.57
N GLN A 86 -5.07 9.21 -1.96
CA GLN A 86 -4.45 9.52 -0.68
C GLN A 86 -4.89 8.53 0.42
N LYS A 87 -6.18 8.19 0.48
CA LYS A 87 -6.67 7.23 1.48
C LYS A 87 -6.14 5.81 1.23
N ALA A 88 -5.96 5.41 -0.02
CA ALA A 88 -5.32 4.14 -0.36
C ALA A 88 -3.84 4.12 0.04
N ASP A 89 -3.12 5.23 -0.12
CA ASP A 89 -1.73 5.39 0.33
C ASP A 89 -1.62 5.32 1.86
N GLU A 90 -2.53 5.97 2.58
CA GLU A 90 -2.59 5.90 4.04
C GLU A 90 -2.82 4.46 4.54
N ILE A 91 -3.67 3.68 3.85
CA ILE A 91 -3.89 2.26 4.16
C ILE A 91 -2.60 1.47 3.92
N GLU A 92 -1.97 1.62 2.76
CA GLU A 92 -0.71 0.94 2.45
C GLU A 92 0.36 1.24 3.50
N GLN A 93 0.53 2.50 3.87
CA GLN A 93 1.47 2.94 4.90
C GLN A 93 1.16 2.33 6.27
N THR A 94 -0.12 2.27 6.66
CA THR A 94 -0.56 1.64 7.91
C THR A 94 -0.20 0.16 7.93
N LEU A 95 -0.41 -0.54 6.82
CA LEU A 95 -0.07 -1.95 6.68
C LEU A 95 1.45 -2.19 6.72
N GLN A 96 2.24 -1.33 6.05
CA GLN A 96 3.71 -1.41 6.08
C GLN A 96 4.27 -1.18 7.49
N ASN A 97 3.66 -0.27 8.25
CA ASN A 97 4.09 0.06 9.62
C ASN A 97 3.66 -0.99 10.66
N SER A 98 2.74 -1.88 10.35
CA SER A 98 2.27 -2.92 11.29
C SER A 98 3.31 -3.99 11.60
N LEU A 99 4.43 -4.05 10.87
CA LEU A 99 5.47 -5.07 10.95
C LEU A 99 4.97 -6.52 10.71
N GLU A 100 3.70 -6.70 10.42
CA GLU A 100 3.12 -7.99 10.08
C GLU A 100 3.34 -8.29 8.60
N ARG A 101 3.86 -9.47 8.31
CA ARG A 101 4.10 -9.91 6.93
C ARG A 101 2.88 -10.53 6.28
N GLU A 102 1.97 -11.08 7.08
CA GLU A 102 0.73 -11.69 6.64
C GLU A 102 -0.45 -10.91 7.22
N ILE A 103 -1.32 -10.43 6.36
CA ILE A 103 -2.44 -9.55 6.68
C ILE A 103 -3.72 -10.17 6.14
N SER A 104 -4.78 -10.23 6.95
CA SER A 104 -6.06 -10.75 6.49
C SER A 104 -6.82 -9.77 5.59
N THR A 105 -7.62 -10.28 4.67
CA THR A 105 -8.53 -9.43 3.87
C THR A 105 -9.55 -8.71 4.75
N GLU A 106 -9.93 -9.30 5.89
CA GLU A 106 -10.83 -8.70 6.87
C GLU A 106 -10.25 -7.43 7.47
N TYR A 107 -8.98 -7.46 7.85
CA TYR A 107 -8.31 -6.27 8.40
C TYR A 107 -8.19 -5.15 7.36
N ILE A 108 -7.82 -5.49 6.13
CA ILE A 108 -7.78 -4.51 5.03
C ILE A 108 -9.17 -3.88 4.80
N GLY A 109 -10.21 -4.70 4.81
CA GLY A 109 -11.57 -4.23 4.62
C GLY A 109 -12.04 -3.28 5.74
N GLU A 110 -11.71 -3.56 7.01
CA GLU A 110 -12.02 -2.65 8.10
C GLU A 110 -11.28 -1.30 7.93
N LEU A 111 -10.00 -1.30 7.54
CA LEU A 111 -9.27 -0.08 7.23
C LEU A 111 -9.92 0.73 6.09
N VAL A 112 -10.37 0.05 5.04
CA VAL A 112 -11.09 0.71 3.93
C VAL A 112 -12.40 1.33 4.42
N MET A 113 -13.16 0.61 5.24
CA MET A 113 -14.42 1.11 5.80
C MET A 113 -14.20 2.33 6.68
N ASP A 114 -13.20 2.32 7.56
CA ASP A 114 -12.85 3.46 8.40
C ASP A 114 -12.49 4.70 7.57
N LYS A 115 -11.72 4.53 6.49
CA LYS A 115 -11.38 5.64 5.59
C LYS A 115 -12.60 6.14 4.81
N LEU A 116 -13.44 5.26 4.29
CA LEU A 116 -14.64 5.64 3.56
C LEU A 116 -15.67 6.35 4.46
N ARG A 117 -15.81 5.94 5.72
CA ARG A 117 -16.69 6.60 6.70
C ARG A 117 -16.34 8.08 6.88
N ALA A 118 -15.04 8.40 6.90
CA ALA A 118 -14.57 9.77 7.02
C ALA A 118 -14.76 10.61 5.73
N VAL A 119 -14.87 9.95 4.57
CA VAL A 119 -14.96 10.61 3.25
C VAL A 119 -16.40 10.77 2.80
N ASP A 120 -17.20 9.70 2.82
CA ASP A 120 -18.59 9.69 2.36
C ASP A 120 -19.37 8.52 2.98
N GLU A 121 -20.39 8.83 3.75
CA GLU A 121 -21.19 7.83 4.48
C GLU A 121 -21.93 6.86 3.53
N VAL A 122 -22.36 7.33 2.36
CA VAL A 122 -23.05 6.47 1.37
C VAL A 122 -22.06 5.51 0.74
N ALA A 123 -20.83 5.96 0.44
CA ALA A 123 -19.76 5.08 -0.05
C ALA A 123 -19.39 4.03 1.00
N TYR A 124 -19.33 4.41 2.29
CA TYR A 124 -19.13 3.46 3.38
C TYR A 124 -20.21 2.36 3.36
N VAL A 125 -21.50 2.74 3.32
CA VAL A 125 -22.63 1.78 3.33
C VAL A 125 -22.56 0.84 2.12
N ARG A 126 -22.26 1.36 0.93
CA ARG A 126 -22.10 0.57 -0.29
C ARG A 126 -20.96 -0.44 -0.16
N PHE A 127 -19.81 0.00 0.33
CA PHE A 127 -18.67 -0.89 0.54
C PHE A 127 -18.99 -1.97 1.57
N ALA A 128 -19.57 -1.57 2.72
CA ALA A 128 -19.96 -2.47 3.79
C ALA A 128 -20.99 -3.52 3.31
N SER A 129 -21.95 -3.13 2.45
CA SER A 129 -22.97 -4.06 1.93
C SER A 129 -22.38 -5.21 1.11
N VAL A 130 -21.31 -4.95 0.37
CA VAL A 130 -20.61 -5.98 -0.41
C VAL A 130 -19.59 -6.75 0.45
N TYR A 131 -18.86 -6.02 1.29
CA TYR A 131 -17.74 -6.57 2.04
C TYR A 131 -18.19 -7.45 3.21
N ARG A 132 -19.17 -7.00 4.02
CA ARG A 132 -19.68 -7.73 5.19
C ARG A 132 -20.65 -8.84 4.85
N GLN A 133 -21.14 -8.91 3.61
CA GLN A 133 -22.08 -9.94 3.17
C GLN A 133 -23.22 -10.17 4.18
N PHE A 134 -24.00 -9.10 4.45
CA PHE A 134 -25.10 -9.16 5.39
C PHE A 134 -26.08 -10.29 5.04
N LYS A 135 -26.42 -11.11 6.03
CA LYS A 135 -27.29 -12.27 5.85
C LYS A 135 -28.78 -11.87 5.76
N ASP A 136 -29.14 -10.75 6.37
CA ASP A 136 -30.50 -10.26 6.48
C ASP A 136 -30.54 -8.71 6.59
N ILE A 137 -31.75 -8.17 6.43
CA ILE A 137 -32.03 -6.73 6.52
C ILE A 137 -31.78 -6.21 7.94
N ASP A 138 -32.08 -6.99 8.96
CA ASP A 138 -31.95 -6.56 10.35
C ASP A 138 -30.48 -6.31 10.73
N THR A 139 -29.59 -7.18 10.28
CA THR A 139 -28.14 -7.01 10.46
C THR A 139 -27.63 -5.77 9.75
N PHE A 140 -28.13 -5.50 8.54
CA PHE A 140 -27.80 -4.30 7.78
C PHE A 140 -28.33 -3.04 8.48
N MET A 141 -29.56 -3.04 8.98
CA MET A 141 -30.15 -1.91 9.72
C MET A 141 -29.37 -1.60 11.01
N LYS A 142 -28.89 -2.60 11.72
CA LYS A 142 -28.03 -2.40 12.90
C LYS A 142 -26.74 -1.65 12.55
N GLU A 143 -26.15 -1.94 11.41
CA GLU A 143 -24.94 -1.25 10.95
C GLU A 143 -25.24 0.23 10.58
N LEU A 144 -26.38 0.48 9.93
CA LEU A 144 -26.84 1.84 9.64
C LEU A 144 -27.09 2.64 10.92
N ASN A 145 -27.74 2.04 11.91
CA ASN A 145 -28.03 2.70 13.19
C ASN A 145 -26.73 3.10 13.93
N LYS A 146 -25.68 2.27 13.90
CA LYS A 146 -24.38 2.64 14.45
C LYS A 146 -23.77 3.89 13.81
N LEU A 147 -24.02 4.10 12.52
CA LEU A 147 -23.58 5.32 11.83
C LEU A 147 -24.34 6.56 12.30
N LEU A 148 -25.65 6.41 12.58
CA LEU A 148 -26.48 7.50 13.07
C LEU A 148 -26.16 7.88 14.52
N GLU A 149 -25.83 6.90 15.37
CA GLU A 149 -25.48 7.11 16.78
C GLU A 149 -24.07 7.72 16.96
N SER A 150 -23.22 7.66 15.94
CA SER A 150 -21.84 8.18 15.99
C SER A 150 -21.73 9.65 15.53
N LYS A 151 -22.86 10.33 15.32
CA LYS A 151 -22.97 11.77 15.06
C LYS A 151 -23.31 12.52 16.34
#